data_c744c8c0c73cbfc9c379c4eb8821f007
#
_entry.id   c744c8c0c73cbfc9c379c4eb8821f007
#
_cell.length_a   1.000
_cell.length_b   1.000
_cell.length_c   1.000
_cell.angle_alpha   90.00
_cell.angle_beta   90.00
_cell.angle_gamma   90.00
#
_symmetry.space_group_name_H-M   'P 1'
#
loop_
_entity.id
_entity.type
_entity.pdbx_description
1 polymer ?
#
loop_
_entity_poly.entity_id
_entity_poly.type
_entity_poly.pdbx_seq_one_letter_code
_entity_poly.pdbx_strand_id
1 'polypeptide(L)'
;MVTTNGRHIVIVGGGIIGCTTAYYLSRHPSYTSDSDTITLLEASQYGPAQGASGKAGGLVARWAYPKELVDLSFDEHVRLAEEHNGKERWGWRYVDCGSWEGRGEALSEQRSTGHSGIDAPEKSLEKTLGLPGGSKPRGSKSRKAKGLPDDLQWVKENLTDAYSPMAKAGDTAQVHPYLFTTSIFELAKERGVKLIAAKATSIIQANDKVVGVEYEDNATRQTTAVPATHVIVAAGAWSPTLVQGLPISATRAHSITIRPQPNVQIAPYVLFTEIAFPKCLGGGASPEIYARPDNEIYVCGSGDDSALPDCVDDVVVDQTACDALQNHAFSISDEIRHGTVEKRQACFLPVVSTGGGPIIGEAGHIAKGLYLATGHTCWGICNAPGTARALAELVMDGRTKSATLEKLRPYPTT
;
A
#
# COMPACT_ATOMS: atom_id res chain seq x y z
N MET A 1 -16.92 -14.26 -40.82
CA MET A 1 -16.96 -14.24 -39.36
C MET A 1 -15.52 -13.97 -38.88
N VAL A 2 -15.26 -12.84 -38.33
CA VAL A 2 -13.95 -12.57 -37.71
C VAL A 2 -13.96 -13.37 -36.42
N THR A 3 -13.22 -14.47 -36.37
CA THR A 3 -12.94 -15.17 -35.12
C THR A 3 -12.14 -14.19 -34.23
N THR A 4 -12.80 -13.50 -33.35
CA THR A 4 -12.14 -12.76 -32.28
C THR A 4 -11.49 -13.83 -31.40
N ASN A 5 -10.19 -14.06 -31.58
CA ASN A 5 -9.42 -14.84 -30.62
C ASN A 5 -9.64 -14.16 -29.27
N GLY A 6 -10.19 -14.89 -28.28
CA GLY A 6 -10.44 -14.39 -26.94
C GLY A 6 -9.16 -13.85 -26.30
N ARG A 7 -9.32 -12.92 -25.35
CA ARG A 7 -8.20 -12.41 -24.57
C ARG A 7 -7.87 -13.40 -23.45
N HIS A 8 -6.60 -13.76 -23.33
CA HIS A 8 -6.06 -14.52 -22.21
C HIS A 8 -5.20 -13.55 -21.40
N ILE A 9 -5.77 -12.98 -20.33
CA ILE A 9 -5.13 -11.98 -19.51
C ILE A 9 -4.54 -12.64 -18.28
N VAL A 10 -3.23 -12.51 -18.07
CA VAL A 10 -2.53 -13.00 -16.88
C VAL A 10 -2.05 -11.80 -16.06
N ILE A 11 -2.48 -11.74 -14.80
CA ILE A 11 -2.05 -10.73 -13.83
C ILE A 11 -1.06 -11.40 -12.88
N VAL A 12 0.12 -10.82 -12.73
CA VAL A 12 1.17 -11.32 -11.83
C VAL A 12 1.23 -10.45 -10.58
N GLY A 13 0.86 -11.04 -9.44
CA GLY A 13 0.82 -10.42 -8.12
C GLY A 13 -0.59 -10.21 -7.59
N GLY A 14 -0.91 -10.85 -6.47
CA GLY A 14 -2.17 -10.75 -5.72
C GLY A 14 -2.18 -9.65 -4.65
N GLY A 15 -1.37 -8.60 -4.84
CA GLY A 15 -1.50 -7.36 -4.08
C GLY A 15 -2.71 -6.55 -4.50
N ILE A 16 -2.95 -5.41 -3.84
CA ILE A 16 -4.13 -4.57 -4.11
C ILE A 16 -4.23 -4.14 -5.57
N ILE A 17 -3.10 -3.86 -6.22
CA ILE A 17 -3.07 -3.42 -7.62
C ILE A 17 -3.56 -4.55 -8.54
N GLY A 18 -3.05 -5.77 -8.37
CA GLY A 18 -3.49 -6.92 -9.17
C GLY A 18 -4.94 -7.32 -8.89
N CYS A 19 -5.35 -7.34 -7.63
CA CYS A 19 -6.72 -7.67 -7.23
C CYS A 19 -7.75 -6.67 -7.77
N THR A 20 -7.48 -5.36 -7.65
CA THR A 20 -8.37 -4.33 -8.22
C THR A 20 -8.36 -4.36 -9.75
N THR A 21 -7.21 -4.63 -10.38
CA THR A 21 -7.13 -4.78 -11.84
C THR A 21 -7.99 -5.95 -12.32
N ALA A 22 -7.93 -7.09 -11.64
CA ALA A 22 -8.79 -8.25 -11.93
C ALA A 22 -10.29 -7.91 -11.79
N TYR A 23 -10.64 -7.13 -10.75
CA TYR A 23 -12.01 -6.66 -10.53
C TYR A 23 -12.51 -5.79 -11.69
N TYR A 24 -11.75 -4.76 -12.09
CA TYR A 24 -12.19 -3.85 -13.17
C TYR A 24 -12.19 -4.51 -14.55
N LEU A 25 -11.23 -5.37 -14.85
CA LEU A 25 -11.18 -6.13 -16.10
C LEU A 25 -12.40 -7.06 -16.22
N SER A 26 -12.73 -7.81 -15.18
CA SER A 26 -13.86 -8.77 -15.20
C SER A 26 -15.24 -8.09 -15.27
N ARG A 27 -15.32 -6.79 -15.05
CA ARG A 27 -16.52 -5.95 -15.13
C ARG A 27 -16.49 -4.98 -16.30
N HIS A 28 -15.45 -5.00 -17.10
CA HIS A 28 -15.34 -4.10 -18.24
C HIS A 28 -16.41 -4.46 -19.30
N PRO A 29 -17.09 -3.48 -19.91
CA PRO A 29 -18.15 -3.75 -20.90
C PRO A 29 -17.70 -4.59 -22.09
N SER A 30 -16.42 -4.51 -22.47
CA SER A 30 -15.83 -5.29 -23.57
C SER A 30 -15.33 -6.68 -23.13
N TYR A 31 -15.48 -7.08 -21.86
CA TYR A 31 -15.14 -8.40 -21.38
C TYR A 31 -16.26 -9.40 -21.72
N THR A 32 -15.89 -10.52 -22.33
CA THR A 32 -16.82 -11.58 -22.72
C THR A 32 -16.36 -12.89 -22.11
N SER A 33 -17.04 -13.36 -21.07
CA SER A 33 -16.68 -14.57 -20.31
C SER A 33 -16.56 -15.85 -21.12
N ASP A 34 -17.24 -15.91 -22.28
CA ASP A 34 -17.22 -17.09 -23.15
C ASP A 34 -15.93 -17.20 -23.97
N SER A 35 -15.22 -16.09 -24.18
CA SER A 35 -14.00 -16.04 -24.99
C SER A 35 -12.79 -15.51 -24.21
N ASP A 36 -12.99 -14.60 -23.27
CA ASP A 36 -11.93 -13.97 -22.50
C ASP A 36 -11.70 -14.72 -21.19
N THR A 37 -10.44 -14.80 -20.76
CA THR A 37 -10.06 -15.36 -19.46
C THR A 37 -9.16 -14.42 -18.71
N ILE A 38 -9.34 -14.36 -17.39
CA ILE A 38 -8.47 -13.61 -16.49
C ILE A 38 -7.92 -14.58 -15.44
N THR A 39 -6.60 -14.66 -15.34
CA THR A 39 -5.89 -15.49 -14.36
C THR A 39 -4.98 -14.60 -13.54
N LEU A 40 -5.03 -14.72 -12.22
CA LEU A 40 -4.13 -14.04 -11.29
C LEU A 40 -3.16 -15.08 -10.71
N LEU A 41 -1.86 -14.82 -10.84
CA LEU A 41 -0.78 -15.58 -10.23
C LEU A 41 -0.37 -14.90 -8.93
N GLU A 42 -0.36 -15.64 -7.81
CA GLU A 42 0.11 -15.16 -6.51
C GLU A 42 1.15 -16.10 -5.92
N ALA A 43 2.32 -15.53 -5.59
CA ALA A 43 3.46 -16.30 -5.11
C ALA A 43 3.32 -16.79 -3.67
N SER A 44 2.55 -16.09 -2.83
CA SER A 44 2.32 -16.53 -1.46
C SER A 44 1.47 -17.80 -1.40
N GLN A 45 1.89 -18.74 -0.56
CA GLN A 45 1.10 -19.92 -0.23
C GLN A 45 -0.17 -19.57 0.59
N TYR A 46 -0.23 -18.40 1.20
CA TYR A 46 -1.35 -17.90 2.00
C TYR A 46 -2.35 -17.09 1.17
N GLY A 47 -2.14 -16.97 -0.15
CA GLY A 47 -3.01 -16.26 -1.07
C GLY A 47 -2.76 -14.74 -1.13
N PRO A 48 -3.71 -13.96 -1.67
CA PRO A 48 -3.57 -12.52 -1.87
C PRO A 48 -3.32 -11.72 -0.60
N ALA A 49 -2.76 -10.51 -0.76
CA ALA A 49 -2.54 -9.50 0.29
C ALA A 49 -1.47 -9.82 1.33
N GLN A 50 -0.52 -10.72 1.09
CA GLN A 50 0.53 -11.06 2.07
C GLN A 50 1.70 -10.07 2.09
N GLY A 51 1.87 -9.24 1.05
CA GLY A 51 2.88 -8.18 0.98
C GLY A 51 2.40 -6.85 1.59
N ALA A 52 2.89 -5.74 1.04
CA ALA A 52 2.55 -4.38 1.49
C ALA A 52 1.04 -4.11 1.55
N SER A 53 0.25 -4.70 0.64
CA SER A 53 -1.18 -4.49 0.53
C SER A 53 -1.98 -4.96 1.74
N GLY A 54 -1.55 -6.00 2.45
CA GLY A 54 -2.23 -6.47 3.65
C GLY A 54 -1.70 -5.86 4.95
N LYS A 55 -0.51 -5.24 4.88
CA LYS A 55 0.24 -4.74 6.04
C LYS A 55 0.33 -3.21 6.11
N ALA A 56 -0.41 -2.49 5.26
CA ALA A 56 -0.47 -1.03 5.20
C ALA A 56 -1.36 -0.41 6.28
N GLY A 57 -1.28 0.92 6.50
CA GLY A 57 -2.17 1.68 7.39
C GLY A 57 -3.60 1.77 6.89
N GLY A 58 -3.82 1.75 5.59
CA GLY A 58 -5.14 1.78 4.97
C GLY A 58 -5.69 3.18 4.72
N LEU A 59 -4.85 4.20 4.68
CA LEU A 59 -5.23 5.58 4.40
C LEU A 59 -5.68 5.76 2.94
N VAL A 60 -6.78 6.47 2.75
CA VAL A 60 -7.30 6.94 1.46
C VAL A 60 -7.49 8.45 1.55
N ALA A 61 -6.77 9.22 0.72
CA ALA A 61 -6.71 10.66 0.87
C ALA A 61 -6.73 11.39 -0.48
N ARG A 62 -7.56 12.45 -0.61
CA ARG A 62 -7.59 13.31 -1.81
C ARG A 62 -6.33 14.18 -1.96
N TRP A 63 -5.58 14.33 -0.90
CA TRP A 63 -4.32 15.08 -0.88
C TRP A 63 -3.09 14.22 -1.18
N ALA A 64 -3.25 12.91 -1.39
CA ALA A 64 -2.20 12.01 -1.80
C ALA A 64 -1.65 12.34 -3.22
N TYR A 65 -0.77 11.52 -3.71
CA TYR A 65 -0.21 11.61 -5.07
C TYR A 65 -0.05 10.22 -5.69
N PRO A 66 0.07 10.11 -7.01
CA PRO A 66 0.16 11.21 -8.00
C PRO A 66 -1.20 11.84 -8.29
N LYS A 67 -1.20 13.11 -8.67
CA LYS A 67 -2.42 13.87 -8.97
C LYS A 67 -3.22 13.29 -10.15
N GLU A 68 -2.56 12.59 -11.03
CA GLU A 68 -3.17 11.90 -12.17
C GLU A 68 -4.18 10.81 -11.76
N LEU A 69 -4.07 10.29 -10.52
CA LEU A 69 -4.87 9.15 -10.06
C LEU A 69 -5.73 9.43 -8.83
N VAL A 70 -5.30 10.38 -7.98
CA VAL A 70 -5.81 10.46 -6.61
C VAL A 70 -7.30 10.78 -6.54
N ASP A 71 -7.79 11.74 -7.33
CA ASP A 71 -9.21 12.11 -7.30
C ASP A 71 -10.10 10.98 -7.83
N LEU A 72 -9.70 10.38 -8.97
CA LEU A 72 -10.38 9.20 -9.51
C LEU A 72 -10.40 8.06 -8.50
N SER A 73 -9.25 7.80 -7.85
CA SER A 73 -9.12 6.70 -6.88
C SER A 73 -10.00 6.91 -5.66
N PHE A 74 -10.05 8.13 -5.13
CA PHE A 74 -10.90 8.44 -3.98
C PHE A 74 -12.38 8.24 -4.31
N ASP A 75 -12.83 8.77 -5.45
CA ASP A 75 -14.22 8.61 -5.89
C ASP A 75 -14.58 7.13 -6.15
N GLU A 76 -13.64 6.36 -6.69
CA GLU A 76 -13.83 4.93 -6.87
C GLU A 76 -13.85 4.15 -5.54
N HIS A 77 -13.09 4.57 -4.53
CA HIS A 77 -13.20 4.00 -3.19
C HIS A 77 -14.60 4.23 -2.58
N VAL A 78 -15.14 5.44 -2.72
CA VAL A 78 -16.50 5.77 -2.28
C VAL A 78 -17.51 4.88 -3.00
N ARG A 79 -17.44 4.84 -4.34
CA ARG A 79 -18.33 4.03 -5.17
C ARG A 79 -18.30 2.54 -4.82
N LEU A 80 -17.08 1.97 -4.68
CA LEU A 80 -16.90 0.56 -4.30
C LEU A 80 -17.49 0.28 -2.91
N ALA A 81 -17.31 1.20 -1.96
CA ALA A 81 -17.84 1.05 -0.61
C ALA A 81 -19.38 1.08 -0.60
N GLU A 82 -20.00 1.95 -1.39
CA GLU A 82 -21.45 2.02 -1.54
C GLU A 82 -22.02 0.78 -2.26
N GLU A 83 -21.38 0.36 -3.35
CA GLU A 83 -21.85 -0.76 -4.19
C GLU A 83 -21.73 -2.12 -3.46
N HIS A 84 -20.72 -2.28 -2.61
CA HIS A 84 -20.36 -3.58 -2.03
C HIS A 84 -20.40 -3.64 -0.51
N ASN A 85 -21.14 -2.74 0.16
CA ASN A 85 -21.20 -2.67 1.64
C ASN A 85 -19.80 -2.58 2.28
N GLY A 86 -19.00 -1.65 1.80
CA GLY A 86 -17.60 -1.50 2.19
C GLY A 86 -17.38 -1.23 3.68
N LYS A 87 -18.36 -0.62 4.36
CA LYS A 87 -18.30 -0.41 5.81
C LYS A 87 -18.21 -1.75 6.56
N GLU A 88 -19.03 -2.73 6.19
CA GLU A 88 -19.10 -4.05 6.82
C GLU A 88 -18.00 -4.98 6.31
N ARG A 89 -17.66 -4.90 4.99
CA ARG A 89 -16.72 -5.84 4.38
C ARG A 89 -15.27 -5.51 4.65
N TRP A 90 -14.91 -4.22 4.64
CA TRP A 90 -13.51 -3.80 4.82
C TRP A 90 -13.34 -2.53 5.66
N GLY A 91 -14.38 -2.18 6.45
CA GLY A 91 -14.30 -1.10 7.41
C GLY A 91 -14.16 0.29 6.80
N TRP A 92 -14.72 0.54 5.58
CA TRP A 92 -14.71 1.87 4.97
C TRP A 92 -15.31 2.90 5.91
N ARG A 93 -14.59 3.96 6.15
CA ARG A 93 -15.07 5.13 6.92
C ARG A 93 -14.28 6.38 6.61
N TYR A 94 -14.91 7.54 6.77
CA TYR A 94 -14.18 8.80 6.84
C TYR A 94 -13.45 8.90 8.19
N VAL A 95 -12.28 9.53 8.16
CA VAL A 95 -11.42 9.74 9.33
C VAL A 95 -10.83 11.14 9.28
N ASP A 96 -10.48 11.69 10.42
CA ASP A 96 -9.69 12.89 10.50
C ASP A 96 -8.20 12.58 10.40
N CYS A 97 -7.44 13.53 9.87
CA CYS A 97 -6.00 13.38 9.67
C CYS A 97 -5.28 14.65 10.12
N GLY A 98 -4.25 14.49 10.93
CA GLY A 98 -3.49 15.61 11.45
C GLY A 98 -2.00 15.35 11.60
N SER A 99 -1.22 16.42 11.54
CA SER A 99 0.16 16.47 11.99
C SER A 99 0.17 16.81 13.48
N TRP A 100 0.79 15.95 14.27
CA TRP A 100 0.96 16.13 15.71
C TRP A 100 2.44 16.32 16.04
N GLU A 101 2.77 17.33 16.80
CA GLU A 101 4.12 17.58 17.31
C GLU A 101 4.07 17.61 18.85
N GLY A 102 5.00 16.95 19.51
CA GLY A 102 5.02 16.92 20.97
C GLY A 102 6.17 16.14 21.56
N ARG A 103 6.06 15.82 22.84
CA ARG A 103 7.12 15.16 23.63
C ARG A 103 6.70 13.75 24.01
N GLY A 104 7.66 12.82 23.93
CA GLY A 104 7.47 11.46 24.43
C GLY A 104 7.86 11.35 25.91
N GLU A 105 7.07 10.59 26.68
CA GLU A 105 7.42 10.20 28.05
C GLU A 105 8.51 9.12 28.05
N ALA A 106 9.44 9.20 28.99
CA ALA A 106 10.37 8.10 29.23
C ALA A 106 9.65 6.91 29.85
N LEU A 107 9.70 5.77 29.20
CA LEU A 107 9.15 4.52 29.71
C LEU A 107 10.15 3.92 30.72
N SER A 108 9.67 3.36 31.82
CA SER A 108 10.50 2.87 32.93
C SER A 108 11.48 1.75 32.53
N GLU A 109 11.17 1.00 31.46
CA GLU A 109 12.00 -0.10 30.95
C GLU A 109 13.15 0.39 30.05
N GLN A 110 13.11 1.63 29.53
CA GLN A 110 14.18 2.18 28.68
C GLN A 110 15.48 2.53 29.44
N ARG A 111 15.48 2.50 30.78
CA ARG A 111 16.66 2.78 31.58
C ARG A 111 17.72 1.69 31.58
N SER A 112 17.46 0.50 31.05
CA SER A 112 18.34 -0.67 31.19
C SER A 112 19.02 -1.15 29.91
N THR A 113 18.68 -0.65 28.74
CA THR A 113 19.35 -1.03 27.49
C THR A 113 20.11 0.15 26.90
N GLY A 114 21.33 0.32 27.35
CA GLY A 114 22.30 1.22 26.71
C GLY A 114 22.64 0.72 25.30
N HIS A 115 21.83 1.03 24.31
CA HIS A 115 22.23 0.91 22.92
C HIS A 115 22.78 2.24 22.45
N SER A 116 24.10 2.33 22.48
CA SER A 116 24.90 3.32 21.77
C SER A 116 24.76 3.05 20.27
N GLY A 117 24.16 3.98 19.53
CA GLY A 117 24.29 3.97 18.09
C GLY A 117 23.09 4.38 17.25
N ILE A 118 22.35 5.44 17.58
CA ILE A 118 21.53 6.14 16.59
C ILE A 118 21.64 7.64 16.86
N ASP A 119 22.59 8.30 16.18
CA ASP A 119 22.84 9.74 16.29
C ASP A 119 21.93 10.61 15.37
N ALA A 120 20.95 10.03 14.68
CA ALA A 120 20.07 10.79 13.82
C ALA A 120 18.59 10.55 14.22
N PRO A 121 17.74 11.61 14.22
CA PRO A 121 16.32 11.45 14.46
C PRO A 121 15.70 10.51 13.40
N GLU A 122 14.88 9.60 13.85
CA GLU A 122 14.21 8.63 13.00
C GLU A 122 13.25 9.35 12.02
N LYS A 123 13.47 9.16 10.71
CA LYS A 123 12.67 9.83 9.68
C LYS A 123 11.29 9.16 9.53
N SER A 124 10.29 9.92 9.11
CA SER A 124 9.01 9.33 8.70
C SER A 124 9.17 8.42 7.49
N LEU A 125 8.24 7.50 7.27
CA LEU A 125 8.25 6.58 6.13
C LEU A 125 8.36 7.34 4.80
N GLU A 126 7.57 8.40 4.60
CA GLU A 126 7.63 9.23 3.39
C GLU A 126 9.00 9.87 3.17
N LYS A 127 9.62 10.40 4.23
CA LYS A 127 10.99 10.97 4.14
C LYS A 127 12.01 9.89 3.82
N THR A 128 11.86 8.67 4.35
CA THR A 128 12.72 7.53 4.04
C THR A 128 12.60 7.11 2.58
N LEU A 129 11.39 7.15 2.02
CA LEU A 129 11.12 6.81 0.64
C LEU A 129 11.51 7.92 -0.38
N GLY A 130 12.06 9.05 0.11
CA GLY A 130 12.40 10.19 -0.75
C GLY A 130 11.19 10.87 -1.40
N LEU A 131 10.00 10.61 -0.87
CA LEU A 131 8.76 11.18 -1.38
C LEU A 131 8.68 12.68 -1.01
N PRO A 132 8.08 13.53 -1.86
CA PRO A 132 7.80 14.91 -1.46
C PRO A 132 6.91 14.85 -0.23
N GLY A 133 7.45 15.26 0.92
CA GLY A 133 6.73 15.24 2.18
C GLY A 133 5.37 15.88 2.00
N GLY A 134 4.31 15.24 2.51
CA GLY A 134 2.94 15.70 2.33
C GLY A 134 2.91 17.21 2.55
N SER A 135 2.42 17.95 1.60
CA SER A 135 2.55 19.39 1.51
C SER A 135 2.10 20.03 2.83
N LYS A 136 3.08 20.39 3.66
CA LYS A 136 2.78 21.37 4.74
C LYS A 136 2.06 22.51 4.02
N PRO A 137 0.88 22.94 4.45
CA PRO A 137 0.19 24.04 3.82
C PRO A 137 1.17 25.21 3.72
N ARG A 138 1.58 25.55 2.52
CA ARG A 138 2.50 26.64 2.24
C ARG A 138 1.73 27.93 2.53
N GLY A 139 2.02 28.54 3.65
CA GLY A 139 1.53 29.87 3.95
C GLY A 139 0.58 29.92 5.11
N SER A 140 1.10 29.80 6.26
CA SER A 140 0.72 30.68 7.36
C SER A 140 1.83 30.62 8.38
N LYS A 141 2.47 31.74 8.69
CA LYS A 141 3.01 32.00 10.02
C LYS A 141 1.83 32.13 10.98
N SER A 142 0.86 31.23 10.91
CA SER A 142 -0.23 31.12 11.84
C SER A 142 0.35 30.54 13.11
N ARG A 143 0.11 31.20 14.22
CA ARG A 143 0.36 30.68 15.56
C ARG A 143 -0.07 29.21 15.56
N LYS A 144 0.86 28.29 15.83
CA LYS A 144 0.54 26.88 16.00
C LYS A 144 -0.67 26.79 16.91
N ALA A 145 -1.75 26.19 16.44
CA ALA A 145 -2.93 25.99 17.26
C ALA A 145 -2.50 25.09 18.42
N LYS A 146 -2.51 25.62 19.62
CA LYS A 146 -2.31 24.82 20.83
C LYS A 146 -3.65 24.16 21.16
N GLY A 147 -3.64 22.85 21.30
CA GLY A 147 -4.80 22.06 21.67
C GLY A 147 -5.15 20.99 20.64
N LEU A 148 -5.54 19.85 21.13
CA LEU A 148 -6.06 18.75 20.32
C LEU A 148 -7.54 18.97 20.02
N PRO A 149 -8.09 18.37 18.95
CA PRO A 149 -9.54 18.23 18.80
C PRO A 149 -10.16 17.55 20.03
N ASP A 150 -11.34 17.99 20.45
CA ASP A 150 -12.00 17.52 21.68
C ASP A 150 -12.26 16.01 21.68
N ASP A 151 -12.43 15.41 20.52
CA ASP A 151 -12.67 13.98 20.32
C ASP A 151 -11.39 13.15 20.11
N LEU A 152 -10.22 13.77 19.94
CA LEU A 152 -8.93 13.10 19.89
C LEU A 152 -8.37 12.86 21.31
N GLN A 153 -9.02 11.98 22.07
CA GLN A 153 -8.76 11.81 23.50
C GLN A 153 -7.63 10.80 23.82
N TRP A 154 -7.22 9.99 22.84
CA TRP A 154 -6.19 8.97 23.04
C TRP A 154 -4.74 9.47 22.93
N VAL A 155 -4.52 10.77 22.75
CA VAL A 155 -3.21 11.42 22.81
C VAL A 155 -3.17 12.37 24.00
N LYS A 156 -2.05 12.39 24.74
CA LYS A 156 -1.92 13.23 25.93
C LYS A 156 -1.80 14.70 25.56
N GLU A 157 -2.74 15.53 26.03
CA GLU A 157 -2.76 16.96 25.77
C GLU A 157 -1.52 17.67 26.37
N ASN A 158 -1.10 17.27 27.57
CA ASN A 158 0.06 17.86 28.25
C ASN A 158 1.40 17.58 27.57
N LEU A 159 1.45 16.60 26.66
CA LEU A 159 2.61 16.29 25.83
C LEU A 159 2.55 16.97 24.46
N THR A 160 1.42 17.54 24.08
CA THR A 160 1.18 18.15 22.78
C THR A 160 1.77 19.55 22.74
N ASP A 161 2.66 19.82 21.80
CA ASP A 161 3.21 21.15 21.51
C ASP A 161 2.45 21.81 20.36
N ALA A 162 1.98 21.02 19.35
CA ALA A 162 1.16 21.53 18.27
C ALA A 162 0.33 20.39 17.61
N TYR A 163 -0.85 20.77 17.11
CA TYR A 163 -1.66 19.94 16.22
C TYR A 163 -2.10 20.78 15.02
N SER A 164 -2.09 20.18 13.84
CA SER A 164 -2.57 20.85 12.61
C SER A 164 -3.34 19.85 11.75
N PRO A 165 -4.63 20.10 11.44
CA PRO A 165 -5.35 19.24 10.51
C PRO A 165 -4.68 19.27 9.13
N MET A 166 -4.55 18.10 8.49
CA MET A 166 -3.91 17.95 7.17
C MET A 166 -4.91 18.03 6.02
N ALA A 167 -6.19 17.83 6.30
CA ALA A 167 -7.24 17.83 5.29
C ALA A 167 -8.55 18.42 5.83
N LYS A 168 -9.47 18.73 4.93
CA LYS A 168 -10.85 19.06 5.28
C LYS A 168 -11.61 17.77 5.62
N ALA A 169 -12.67 17.92 6.42
CA ALA A 169 -13.60 16.83 6.67
C ALA A 169 -14.13 16.26 5.34
N GLY A 170 -14.08 14.94 5.19
CA GLY A 170 -14.50 14.23 3.98
C GLY A 170 -13.41 14.02 2.91
N ASP A 171 -12.23 14.63 3.03
CA ASP A 171 -11.13 14.46 2.10
C ASP A 171 -10.16 13.31 2.51
N THR A 172 -10.44 12.68 3.64
CA THR A 172 -9.66 11.54 4.16
C THR A 172 -10.59 10.44 4.61
N ALA A 173 -10.24 9.23 4.26
CA ALA A 173 -10.97 8.02 4.61
C ALA A 173 -10.00 6.89 4.93
N GLN A 174 -10.52 5.76 5.37
CA GLN A 174 -9.74 4.61 5.75
C GLN A 174 -10.44 3.31 5.36
N VAL A 175 -9.65 2.31 5.03
CA VAL A 175 -10.05 0.92 4.88
C VAL A 175 -9.17 0.02 5.74
N HIS A 176 -9.65 -1.16 6.10
CA HIS A 176 -8.75 -2.23 6.55
C HIS A 176 -8.10 -2.86 5.31
N PRO A 177 -6.78 -2.65 5.06
CA PRO A 177 -6.17 -2.92 3.75
C PRO A 177 -6.20 -4.40 3.37
N TYR A 178 -6.00 -5.32 4.31
CA TYR A 178 -6.11 -6.75 4.07
C TYR A 178 -7.54 -7.13 3.64
N LEU A 179 -8.56 -6.68 4.38
CA LEU A 179 -9.95 -6.97 4.08
C LEU A 179 -10.40 -6.35 2.76
N PHE A 180 -9.93 -5.13 2.46
CA PHE A 180 -10.22 -4.48 1.18
C PHE A 180 -9.63 -5.28 0.01
N THR A 181 -8.34 -5.63 0.08
CA THR A 181 -7.65 -6.38 -0.99
C THR A 181 -8.31 -7.73 -1.24
N THR A 182 -8.57 -8.50 -0.18
CA THR A 182 -9.17 -9.83 -0.30
C THR A 182 -10.62 -9.76 -0.75
N SER A 183 -11.42 -8.81 -0.23
CA SER A 183 -12.81 -8.63 -0.65
C SER A 183 -12.94 -8.25 -2.13
N ILE A 184 -12.09 -7.35 -2.63
CA ILE A 184 -12.08 -6.97 -4.05
C ILE A 184 -11.70 -8.17 -4.93
N PHE A 185 -10.77 -9.02 -4.47
CA PHE A 185 -10.43 -10.24 -5.19
C PHE A 185 -11.58 -11.25 -5.20
N GLU A 186 -12.26 -11.48 -4.08
CA GLU A 186 -13.45 -12.34 -4.06
C GLU A 186 -14.53 -11.85 -5.02
N LEU A 187 -14.77 -10.54 -5.08
CA LEU A 187 -15.68 -9.95 -6.07
C LEU A 187 -15.22 -10.19 -7.51
N ALA A 188 -13.92 -10.24 -7.78
CA ALA A 188 -13.39 -10.59 -9.10
C ALA A 188 -13.63 -12.09 -9.42
N LYS A 189 -13.43 -12.96 -8.44
CA LYS A 189 -13.70 -14.42 -8.57
C LYS A 189 -15.17 -14.71 -8.89
N GLU A 190 -16.11 -13.97 -8.31
CA GLU A 190 -17.55 -14.06 -8.65
C GLU A 190 -17.82 -13.84 -10.15
N ARG A 191 -16.90 -13.18 -10.87
CA ARG A 191 -16.95 -12.95 -12.32
C ARG A 191 -16.04 -13.86 -13.12
N GLY A 192 -15.57 -14.98 -12.53
CA GLY A 192 -14.82 -16.01 -13.22
C GLY A 192 -13.30 -15.80 -13.26
N VAL A 193 -12.75 -14.81 -12.51
CA VAL A 193 -11.30 -14.68 -12.38
C VAL A 193 -10.73 -15.89 -11.63
N LYS A 194 -9.68 -16.49 -12.20
CA LYS A 194 -9.00 -17.66 -11.61
C LYS A 194 -7.78 -17.24 -10.81
N LEU A 195 -7.55 -17.88 -9.66
CA LEU A 195 -6.31 -17.79 -8.90
C LEU A 195 -5.46 -19.03 -9.16
N ILE A 196 -4.19 -18.82 -9.42
CA ILE A 196 -3.16 -19.86 -9.38
C ILE A 196 -2.16 -19.47 -8.29
N ALA A 197 -2.02 -20.33 -7.28
CA ALA A 197 -1.03 -20.15 -6.22
C ALA A 197 0.34 -20.59 -6.77
N ALA A 198 1.08 -19.66 -7.32
CA ALA A 198 2.32 -19.90 -8.04
C ALA A 198 3.22 -18.68 -8.10
N LYS A 199 4.52 -18.91 -8.12
CA LYS A 199 5.54 -17.88 -8.35
C LYS A 199 5.82 -17.76 -9.86
N ALA A 200 5.42 -16.64 -10.47
CA ALA A 200 5.82 -16.33 -11.83
C ALA A 200 7.34 -16.20 -11.93
N THR A 201 7.96 -16.89 -12.89
CA THR A 201 9.41 -16.96 -13.08
C THR A 201 9.89 -16.23 -14.32
N SER A 202 9.08 -16.23 -15.40
CA SER A 202 9.41 -15.50 -16.62
C SER A 202 8.18 -15.14 -17.44
N ILE A 203 8.32 -14.10 -18.28
CA ILE A 203 7.32 -13.72 -19.28
C ILE A 203 7.77 -14.29 -20.63
N ILE A 204 6.96 -15.20 -21.20
CA ILE A 204 7.27 -15.86 -22.46
C ILE A 204 6.88 -14.92 -23.61
N GLN A 205 7.84 -14.67 -24.50
CA GLN A 205 7.67 -13.79 -25.65
C GLN A 205 7.96 -14.53 -26.96
N ALA A 206 7.23 -14.18 -28.00
CA ALA A 206 7.47 -14.63 -29.37
C ALA A 206 7.06 -13.51 -30.35
N ASN A 207 7.92 -13.22 -31.32
CA ASN A 207 7.67 -12.17 -32.36
C ASN A 207 7.25 -10.82 -31.73
N ASP A 208 8.03 -10.35 -30.74
CA ASP A 208 7.82 -9.10 -30.00
C ASP A 208 6.46 -8.98 -29.29
N LYS A 209 5.84 -10.12 -28.95
CA LYS A 209 4.58 -10.18 -28.23
C LYS A 209 4.68 -11.13 -27.04
N VAL A 210 3.92 -10.86 -25.99
CA VAL A 210 3.74 -11.83 -24.93
C VAL A 210 2.89 -13.01 -25.45
N VAL A 211 3.27 -14.23 -25.07
CA VAL A 211 2.54 -15.46 -25.45
C VAL A 211 2.22 -16.32 -24.22
N GLY A 212 2.78 -15.99 -23.04
CA GLY A 212 2.50 -16.71 -21.80
C GLY A 212 3.32 -16.20 -20.62
N VAL A 213 3.09 -16.83 -19.49
CA VAL A 213 3.88 -16.66 -18.26
C VAL A 213 4.29 -18.05 -17.77
N GLU A 214 5.58 -18.23 -17.55
CA GLU A 214 6.12 -19.40 -16.88
C GLU A 214 6.06 -19.18 -15.37
N TYR A 215 5.72 -20.21 -14.63
CA TYR A 215 5.61 -20.13 -13.17
C TYR A 215 5.98 -21.47 -12.51
N GLU A 216 6.41 -21.39 -11.26
CA GLU A 216 6.56 -22.53 -10.37
C GLU A 216 5.31 -22.65 -9.49
N ASP A 217 4.64 -23.79 -9.59
CA ASP A 217 3.45 -24.11 -8.80
C ASP A 217 3.83 -24.31 -7.32
N ASN A 218 3.14 -23.63 -6.40
CA ASN A 218 3.51 -23.64 -4.99
C ASN A 218 3.35 -25.01 -4.33
N ALA A 219 2.40 -25.83 -4.77
CA ALA A 219 2.11 -27.13 -4.18
C ALA A 219 3.02 -28.22 -4.73
N THR A 220 3.27 -28.24 -6.04
CA THR A 220 4.01 -29.30 -6.73
C THR A 220 5.47 -28.96 -6.96
N ARG A 221 5.84 -27.69 -6.87
CA ARG A 221 7.18 -27.14 -7.21
C ARG A 221 7.58 -27.40 -8.67
N GLN A 222 6.63 -27.74 -9.50
CA GLN A 222 6.87 -27.95 -10.92
C GLN A 222 6.77 -26.63 -11.69
N THR A 223 7.69 -26.46 -12.63
CA THR A 223 7.64 -25.36 -13.59
C THR A 223 6.67 -25.70 -14.70
N THR A 224 5.74 -24.79 -14.97
CA THR A 224 4.75 -24.89 -16.04
C THR A 224 4.45 -23.52 -16.60
N ALA A 225 3.59 -23.42 -17.60
CA ALA A 225 3.26 -22.15 -18.23
C ALA A 225 1.74 -21.99 -18.45
N VAL A 226 1.27 -20.76 -18.34
CA VAL A 226 -0.08 -20.37 -18.73
C VAL A 226 0.00 -19.49 -20.00
N PRO A 227 -0.76 -19.83 -21.07
CA PRO A 227 -0.84 -18.99 -22.26
C PRO A 227 -1.44 -17.61 -21.95
N ALA A 228 -0.92 -16.57 -22.59
CA ALA A 228 -1.41 -15.20 -22.41
C ALA A 228 -1.34 -14.40 -23.72
N THR A 229 -2.34 -13.57 -23.95
CA THR A 229 -2.32 -12.51 -24.97
C THR A 229 -1.95 -11.16 -24.34
N HIS A 230 -2.17 -11.03 -23.04
CA HIS A 230 -1.87 -9.84 -22.25
C HIS A 230 -1.30 -10.29 -20.89
N VAL A 231 -0.21 -9.69 -20.48
CA VAL A 231 0.42 -9.91 -19.17
C VAL A 231 0.50 -8.58 -18.43
N ILE A 232 -0.01 -8.55 -17.20
CA ILE A 232 0.02 -7.36 -16.34
C ILE A 232 0.91 -7.69 -15.14
N VAL A 233 2.06 -7.00 -15.04
CA VAL A 233 2.97 -7.14 -13.91
C VAL A 233 2.58 -6.15 -12.82
N ALA A 234 2.02 -6.69 -11.74
CA ALA A 234 1.61 -5.99 -10.52
C ALA A 234 2.30 -6.58 -9.27
N ALA A 235 3.55 -7.05 -9.45
CA ALA A 235 4.32 -7.81 -8.46
C ALA A 235 5.04 -6.93 -7.42
N GLY A 236 4.64 -5.64 -7.29
CA GLY A 236 5.20 -4.72 -6.30
C GLY A 236 6.73 -4.64 -6.39
N ALA A 237 7.41 -4.84 -5.27
CA ALA A 237 8.87 -4.78 -5.18
C ALA A 237 9.57 -5.89 -6.00
N TRP A 238 8.88 -6.99 -6.30
CA TRP A 238 9.41 -8.11 -7.12
C TRP A 238 9.24 -7.88 -8.64
N SER A 239 8.65 -6.77 -9.08
CA SER A 239 8.47 -6.49 -10.52
C SER A 239 9.76 -6.55 -11.34
N PRO A 240 10.95 -6.10 -10.84
CA PRO A 240 12.21 -6.21 -11.58
C PRO A 240 12.70 -7.65 -11.82
N THR A 241 12.24 -8.64 -11.05
CA THR A 241 12.62 -10.04 -11.28
C THR A 241 11.99 -10.61 -12.56
N LEU A 242 10.87 -10.02 -12.99
CA LEU A 242 10.14 -10.42 -14.19
C LEU A 242 10.45 -9.52 -15.39
N VAL A 243 10.73 -8.24 -15.13
CA VAL A 243 11.02 -7.24 -16.17
C VAL A 243 12.31 -6.53 -15.79
N GLN A 244 13.41 -6.98 -16.38
CA GLN A 244 14.74 -6.43 -16.11
C GLN A 244 14.84 -4.96 -16.51
N GLY A 245 15.61 -4.19 -15.74
CA GLY A 245 15.82 -2.77 -15.99
C GLY A 245 14.68 -1.86 -15.50
N LEU A 246 13.63 -2.39 -14.87
CA LEU A 246 12.65 -1.53 -14.20
C LEU A 246 13.31 -0.76 -13.05
N PRO A 247 13.14 0.58 -12.99
CA PRO A 247 13.72 1.41 -11.94
C PRO A 247 12.92 1.30 -10.64
N ILE A 248 12.73 0.09 -10.15
CA ILE A 248 12.05 -0.20 -8.89
C ILE A 248 13.07 -0.72 -7.89
N SER A 249 13.21 -0.01 -6.78
CA SER A 249 13.90 -0.47 -5.57
C SER A 249 12.89 -0.95 -4.53
N ALA A 250 13.40 -1.72 -3.57
CA ALA A 250 12.60 -2.27 -2.48
C ALA A 250 13.05 -1.67 -1.16
N THR A 251 12.15 -1.04 -0.42
CA THR A 251 12.41 -0.57 0.95
C THR A 251 11.58 -1.41 1.91
N ARG A 252 12.24 -2.06 2.87
CA ARG A 252 11.54 -2.81 3.92
C ARG A 252 10.99 -1.84 4.96
N ALA A 253 9.71 -1.95 5.26
CA ALA A 253 9.03 -1.17 6.31
C ALA A 253 8.41 -2.08 7.35
N HIS A 254 8.50 -1.67 8.63
CA HIS A 254 7.92 -2.37 9.76
C HIS A 254 6.66 -1.70 10.25
N SER A 255 5.77 -2.48 10.80
CA SER A 255 4.57 -1.99 11.49
C SER A 255 4.14 -2.94 12.59
N ILE A 256 3.38 -2.39 13.53
CA ILE A 256 2.73 -3.17 14.59
C ILE A 256 1.25 -2.87 14.61
N THR A 257 0.46 -3.81 15.11
CA THR A 257 -0.94 -3.55 15.47
C THR A 257 -1.15 -3.76 16.96
N ILE A 258 -1.95 -2.88 17.55
CA ILE A 258 -2.22 -2.83 18.97
C ILE A 258 -3.73 -2.88 19.20
N ARG A 259 -4.18 -3.75 20.07
CA ARG A 259 -5.56 -3.80 20.54
C ARG A 259 -5.67 -3.07 21.85
N PRO A 260 -6.46 -1.97 21.95
CA PRO A 260 -6.70 -1.30 23.22
C PRO A 260 -7.47 -2.20 24.18
N GLN A 261 -7.56 -1.80 25.45
CA GLN A 261 -8.39 -2.50 26.44
C GLN A 261 -9.87 -2.52 25.97
N PRO A 262 -10.65 -3.55 26.32
CA PRO A 262 -12.01 -3.74 25.77
C PRO A 262 -12.98 -2.58 26.00
N ASN A 263 -12.78 -1.77 27.03
CA ASN A 263 -13.61 -0.62 27.38
C ASN A 263 -13.10 0.70 26.78
N VAL A 264 -12.01 0.68 26.01
CA VAL A 264 -11.39 1.86 25.40
C VAL A 264 -11.75 1.91 23.93
N GLN A 265 -12.36 3.02 23.48
CA GLN A 265 -12.63 3.29 22.08
C GLN A 265 -11.66 4.34 21.58
N ILE A 266 -10.99 4.05 20.48
CA ILE A 266 -10.03 4.95 19.83
C ILE A 266 -10.73 5.75 18.75
N ALA A 267 -10.73 7.07 18.91
CA ALA A 267 -11.31 7.98 17.90
C ALA A 267 -10.62 7.85 16.54
N PRO A 268 -11.35 7.95 15.42
CA PRO A 268 -10.88 7.62 14.08
C PRO A 268 -9.96 8.70 13.48
N TYR A 269 -8.77 8.82 14.02
CA TYR A 269 -7.73 9.73 13.54
C TYR A 269 -6.55 8.98 12.92
N VAL A 270 -5.96 9.62 11.91
CA VAL A 270 -4.63 9.29 11.41
C VAL A 270 -3.69 10.41 11.83
N LEU A 271 -2.63 10.07 12.55
CA LEU A 271 -1.64 11.05 13.01
C LEU A 271 -0.28 10.79 12.36
N PHE A 272 0.24 11.82 11.70
CA PHE A 272 1.63 11.95 11.32
C PHE A 272 2.34 12.66 12.46
N THR A 273 3.19 11.95 13.20
CA THR A 273 3.73 12.47 14.45
C THR A 273 5.18 12.95 14.30
N GLU A 274 5.56 13.94 15.12
CA GLU A 274 6.93 14.35 15.39
C GLU A 274 7.10 14.33 16.92
N ILE A 275 7.70 13.25 17.44
CA ILE A 275 7.88 13.01 18.87
C ILE A 275 9.29 13.43 19.26
N ALA A 276 9.42 14.41 20.15
CA ALA A 276 10.71 14.81 20.71
C ALA A 276 11.03 13.99 21.96
N PHE A 277 12.21 13.38 21.99
CA PHE A 277 12.77 12.71 23.16
C PHE A 277 14.00 13.45 23.66
N PRO A 278 14.37 13.31 24.95
CA PRO A 278 15.69 13.72 25.42
C PRO A 278 16.80 13.07 24.58
N LYS A 279 17.89 13.78 24.32
CA LYS A 279 19.01 13.27 23.49
C LYS A 279 19.54 11.91 23.93
N CYS A 280 19.53 11.63 25.24
CA CYS A 280 19.91 10.33 25.78
C CYS A 280 18.96 9.17 25.40
N LEU A 281 17.81 9.46 24.81
CA LEU A 281 16.80 8.49 24.34
C LEU A 281 16.60 8.54 22.81
N GLY A 282 17.60 9.04 22.04
CA GLY A 282 17.55 9.01 20.58
C GLY A 282 17.10 10.31 19.88
N GLY A 283 16.75 11.36 20.63
CA GLY A 283 16.53 12.71 20.09
C GLY A 283 15.19 12.99 19.42
N GLY A 284 14.56 12.03 18.73
CA GLY A 284 13.23 12.21 18.11
C GLY A 284 12.82 11.05 17.21
N ALA A 285 11.52 10.90 17.00
CA ALA A 285 10.93 9.88 16.12
C ALA A 285 9.68 10.43 15.42
N SER A 286 9.37 9.91 14.23
CA SER A 286 8.23 10.37 13.43
C SER A 286 7.37 9.18 12.97
N PRO A 287 6.82 8.34 13.88
CA PRO A 287 5.91 7.28 13.50
C PRO A 287 4.58 7.83 13.02
N GLU A 288 3.92 7.06 12.18
CA GLU A 288 2.54 7.28 11.77
C GLU A 288 1.62 6.36 12.58
N ILE A 289 0.54 6.90 13.13
CA ILE A 289 -0.41 6.16 13.98
C ILE A 289 -1.80 6.25 13.36
N TYR A 290 -2.40 5.10 13.11
CA TYR A 290 -3.69 4.97 12.46
C TYR A 290 -4.68 4.27 13.37
N ALA A 291 -5.74 4.96 13.79
CA ALA A 291 -6.89 4.28 14.36
C ALA A 291 -7.60 3.54 13.22
N ARG A 292 -7.47 2.21 13.15
CA ARG A 292 -8.09 1.38 12.13
C ARG A 292 -9.54 1.03 12.47
N PRO A 293 -10.33 0.59 11.48
CA PRO A 293 -11.62 -0.05 11.76
C PRO A 293 -11.46 -1.16 12.80
N ASP A 294 -12.53 -1.50 13.48
CA ASP A 294 -12.56 -2.57 14.48
C ASP A 294 -11.70 -2.30 15.73
N ASN A 295 -11.51 -1.01 16.01
CA ASN A 295 -10.75 -0.54 17.18
C ASN A 295 -9.31 -1.08 17.25
N GLU A 296 -8.69 -1.34 16.13
CA GLU A 296 -7.29 -1.72 16.02
C GLU A 296 -6.44 -0.44 15.79
N ILE A 297 -5.29 -0.35 16.44
CA ILE A 297 -4.32 0.73 16.22
C ILE A 297 -3.16 0.17 15.41
N TYR A 298 -2.84 0.82 14.31
CA TYR A 298 -1.68 0.50 13.48
C TYR A 298 -0.61 1.57 13.66
N VAL A 299 0.63 1.16 13.80
CA VAL A 299 1.79 2.06 13.91
C VAL A 299 2.84 1.62 12.92
N CYS A 300 3.37 2.56 12.14
CA CYS A 300 4.52 2.34 11.27
C CYS A 300 5.51 3.50 11.36
N GLY A 301 6.72 3.29 10.84
CA GLY A 301 7.78 4.28 10.90
C GLY A 301 8.74 4.15 9.73
N SER A 302 10.01 4.49 9.96
CA SER A 302 11.07 4.43 8.97
C SER A 302 11.23 3.06 8.34
N GLY A 303 11.71 3.04 7.11
CA GLY A 303 12.12 1.82 6.40
C GLY A 303 13.63 1.61 6.43
N ASP A 304 14.05 0.44 5.97
CA ASP A 304 15.46 0.08 5.79
C ASP A 304 15.72 -0.52 4.38
N ASP A 305 17.01 -0.64 4.04
CA ASP A 305 17.48 -1.13 2.73
C ASP A 305 17.84 -2.63 2.77
N SER A 306 17.15 -3.42 3.58
CA SER A 306 17.37 -4.86 3.63
C SER A 306 17.12 -5.51 2.27
N ALA A 307 17.85 -6.59 1.99
CA ALA A 307 17.71 -7.33 0.75
C ALA A 307 16.30 -7.89 0.58
N LEU A 308 15.75 -7.74 -0.63
CA LEU A 308 14.45 -8.32 -1.00
C LEU A 308 14.58 -9.85 -1.02
N PRO A 309 13.75 -10.60 -0.26
CA PRO A 309 13.77 -12.05 -0.30
C PRO A 309 13.18 -12.59 -1.60
N ASP A 310 13.39 -13.85 -1.86
CA ASP A 310 12.93 -14.52 -3.09
C ASP A 310 11.40 -14.63 -3.16
N CYS A 311 10.73 -14.73 -2.01
CA CYS A 311 9.26 -14.79 -1.90
C CYS A 311 8.77 -13.83 -0.81
N VAL A 312 7.52 -13.37 -0.95
CA VAL A 312 6.85 -12.52 0.04
C VAL A 312 6.69 -13.21 1.40
N ASP A 313 6.59 -14.53 1.41
CA ASP A 313 6.44 -15.33 2.64
C ASP A 313 7.75 -15.40 3.45
N ASP A 314 8.89 -15.10 2.84
CA ASP A 314 10.23 -15.12 3.46
C ASP A 314 10.63 -13.77 4.08
N VAL A 315 9.71 -12.80 4.12
CA VAL A 315 9.98 -11.48 4.69
C VAL A 315 10.19 -11.56 6.19
N VAL A 316 11.41 -11.22 6.63
CA VAL A 316 11.82 -11.27 8.04
C VAL A 316 11.46 -9.98 8.76
N VAL A 317 10.84 -10.12 9.93
CA VAL A 317 10.51 -9.00 10.83
C VAL A 317 11.69 -8.70 11.76
N ASP A 318 12.14 -7.46 11.77
CA ASP A 318 13.09 -6.97 12.77
C ASP A 318 12.34 -6.59 14.06
N GLN A 319 12.60 -7.36 15.10
CA GLN A 319 11.94 -7.16 16.41
C GLN A 319 12.36 -5.82 17.05
N THR A 320 13.59 -5.38 16.84
CA THR A 320 14.10 -4.10 17.39
C THR A 320 13.35 -2.92 16.78
N ALA A 321 13.11 -2.95 15.47
CA ALA A 321 12.30 -1.94 14.79
C ALA A 321 10.84 -1.93 15.30
N CYS A 322 10.26 -3.09 15.54
CA CYS A 322 8.91 -3.20 16.11
C CYS A 322 8.86 -2.71 17.57
N ASP A 323 9.88 -2.99 18.39
CA ASP A 323 9.99 -2.49 19.77
C ASP A 323 10.11 -0.96 19.79
N ALA A 324 10.86 -0.37 18.86
CA ALA A 324 10.96 1.07 18.73
C ALA A 324 9.58 1.70 18.42
N LEU A 325 8.85 1.17 17.44
CA LEU A 325 7.48 1.61 17.12
C LEU A 325 6.53 1.52 18.31
N GLN A 326 6.59 0.41 19.06
CA GLN A 326 5.81 0.22 20.28
C GLN A 326 6.14 1.31 21.31
N ASN A 327 7.42 1.53 21.59
CA ASN A 327 7.88 2.52 22.55
C ASN A 327 7.47 3.95 22.16
N HIS A 328 7.58 4.28 20.88
CA HIS A 328 7.17 5.59 20.37
C HIS A 328 5.66 5.82 20.58
N ALA A 329 4.81 4.87 20.20
CA ALA A 329 3.37 4.98 20.39
C ALA A 329 2.97 5.02 21.87
N PHE A 330 3.60 4.19 22.71
CA PHE A 330 3.36 4.11 24.15
C PHE A 330 3.77 5.39 24.88
N SER A 331 4.76 6.12 24.35
CA SER A 331 5.27 7.33 24.97
C SER A 331 4.32 8.51 24.94
N ILE A 332 3.29 8.50 24.08
CA ILE A 332 2.37 9.62 23.85
C ILE A 332 0.92 9.32 24.20
N SER A 333 0.59 8.06 24.55
CA SER A 333 -0.78 7.62 24.80
C SER A 333 -0.85 6.54 25.87
N ASP A 334 -1.66 6.75 26.90
CA ASP A 334 -1.92 5.72 27.91
C ASP A 334 -2.86 4.63 27.38
N GLU A 335 -3.83 4.99 26.56
CA GLU A 335 -4.78 4.07 25.94
C GLU A 335 -4.05 3.05 25.06
N ILE A 336 -3.06 3.52 24.29
CA ILE A 336 -2.21 2.65 23.46
C ILE A 336 -1.25 1.85 24.33
N ARG A 337 -0.65 2.45 25.34
CA ARG A 337 0.31 1.81 26.25
C ARG A 337 -0.27 0.62 27.00
N HIS A 338 -1.52 0.70 27.43
CA HIS A 338 -2.21 -0.37 28.12
C HIS A 338 -2.82 -1.42 27.16
N GLY A 339 -2.70 -1.21 25.86
CA GLY A 339 -3.13 -2.16 24.84
C GLY A 339 -2.19 -3.36 24.70
N THR A 340 -2.62 -4.33 23.92
CA THR A 340 -1.85 -5.54 23.59
C THR A 340 -1.35 -5.45 22.16
N VAL A 341 -0.04 -5.61 21.94
CA VAL A 341 0.53 -5.76 20.59
C VAL A 341 0.10 -7.11 20.03
N GLU A 342 -0.75 -7.09 19.01
CA GLU A 342 -1.28 -8.32 18.38
C GLU A 342 -0.39 -8.81 17.24
N LYS A 343 0.19 -7.87 16.47
CA LYS A 343 1.01 -8.22 15.30
C LYS A 343 2.28 -7.38 15.26
N ARG A 344 3.36 -8.02 14.85
CA ARG A 344 4.62 -7.44 14.43
C ARG A 344 4.87 -7.90 13.02
N GLN A 345 5.04 -6.98 12.08
CA GLN A 345 5.05 -7.33 10.67
C GLN A 345 6.01 -6.44 9.88
N ALA A 346 6.47 -6.96 8.75
CA ALA A 346 7.29 -6.24 7.80
C ALA A 346 6.79 -6.50 6.38
N CYS A 347 7.04 -5.56 5.48
CA CYS A 347 6.77 -5.69 4.05
C CYS A 347 7.79 -4.88 3.25
N PHE A 348 7.87 -5.16 1.96
CA PHE A 348 8.69 -4.37 1.03
C PHE A 348 7.81 -3.46 0.19
N LEU A 349 8.13 -2.18 0.19
CA LEU A 349 7.47 -1.16 -0.62
C LEU A 349 8.19 -1.02 -1.96
N PRO A 350 7.44 -1.00 -3.09
CA PRO A 350 8.02 -0.74 -4.41
C PRO A 350 8.26 0.76 -4.59
N VAL A 351 9.50 1.18 -4.69
CA VAL A 351 9.90 2.59 -4.85
C VAL A 351 10.47 2.81 -6.24
N VAL A 352 9.98 3.81 -6.96
CA VAL A 352 10.58 4.20 -8.25
C VAL A 352 11.90 4.93 -7.97
N SER A 353 13.03 4.27 -8.22
CA SER A 353 14.37 4.76 -7.84
C SER A 353 14.80 6.03 -8.58
N THR A 354 14.20 6.33 -9.73
CA THR A 354 14.40 7.57 -10.50
C THR A 354 13.52 8.72 -10.02
N GLY A 355 12.67 8.48 -9.00
CA GLY A 355 11.66 9.42 -8.54
C GLY A 355 10.41 9.45 -9.43
N GLY A 356 9.45 10.25 -9.05
CA GLY A 356 8.16 10.36 -9.74
C GLY A 356 7.08 9.44 -9.17
N GLY A 357 6.04 9.22 -9.95
CA GLY A 357 4.89 8.37 -9.58
C GLY A 357 5.09 6.90 -9.97
N PRO A 358 4.07 6.08 -9.74
CA PRO A 358 4.09 4.67 -10.15
C PRO A 358 4.23 4.53 -11.66
N ILE A 359 4.70 3.37 -12.10
CA ILE A 359 4.85 3.02 -13.52
C ILE A 359 3.60 2.25 -13.94
N ILE A 360 2.78 2.84 -14.83
CA ILE A 360 1.48 2.29 -15.24
C ILE A 360 1.30 2.43 -16.74
N GLY A 361 1.07 1.33 -17.44
CA GLY A 361 0.78 1.33 -18.86
C GLY A 361 1.38 0.17 -19.64
N GLU A 362 1.24 0.21 -20.96
CA GLU A 362 1.81 -0.80 -21.84
C GLU A 362 3.32 -0.57 -22.01
N ALA A 363 4.11 -1.60 -21.80
CA ALA A 363 5.54 -1.66 -22.06
C ALA A 363 5.81 -2.25 -23.46
N GLY A 364 5.15 -1.70 -24.46
CA GLY A 364 5.20 -2.19 -25.85
C GLY A 364 6.58 -2.15 -26.50
N HIS A 365 7.50 -1.36 -25.96
CA HIS A 365 8.91 -1.34 -26.36
C HIS A 365 9.67 -2.60 -25.90
N ILE A 366 9.16 -3.33 -24.90
CA ILE A 366 9.69 -4.62 -24.43
C ILE A 366 8.96 -5.76 -25.17
N ALA A 367 7.64 -5.79 -25.05
CA ALA A 367 6.81 -6.73 -25.78
C ALA A 367 5.36 -6.19 -25.88
N LYS A 368 4.75 -6.34 -27.03
CA LYS A 368 3.33 -6.01 -27.23
C LYS A 368 2.46 -6.89 -26.33
N GLY A 369 1.50 -6.28 -25.64
CA GLY A 369 0.63 -6.96 -24.67
C GLY A 369 1.24 -7.12 -23.28
N LEU A 370 2.43 -6.56 -23.03
CA LEU A 370 3.00 -6.45 -21.69
C LEU A 370 2.57 -5.12 -21.06
N TYR A 371 1.99 -5.19 -19.87
CA TYR A 371 1.57 -4.03 -19.08
C TYR A 371 2.24 -4.04 -17.72
N LEU A 372 2.53 -2.85 -17.20
CA LEU A 372 3.13 -2.64 -15.89
C LEU A 372 2.15 -1.86 -15.01
N ALA A 373 2.07 -2.22 -13.73
CA ALA A 373 1.37 -1.46 -12.70
C ALA A 373 2.08 -1.65 -11.36
N THR A 374 3.14 -0.88 -11.12
CA THR A 374 4.04 -1.04 -9.96
C THR A 374 4.62 0.30 -9.52
N GLY A 375 5.34 0.32 -8.39
CA GLY A 375 5.99 1.54 -7.90
C GLY A 375 5.08 2.50 -7.14
N HIS A 376 3.97 2.03 -6.59
CA HIS A 376 2.99 2.86 -5.87
C HIS A 376 3.44 3.29 -4.47
N THR A 377 4.63 2.91 -4.02
CA THR A 377 5.22 3.24 -2.71
C THR A 377 4.28 2.89 -1.54
N CYS A 378 4.07 3.81 -0.61
CA CYS A 378 3.09 3.69 0.48
C CYS A 378 1.65 4.05 0.06
N TRP A 379 1.42 4.53 -1.18
CA TRP A 379 0.12 4.99 -1.68
C TRP A 379 -0.65 3.94 -2.50
N GLY A 380 -0.20 2.69 -2.46
CA GLY A 380 -0.82 1.61 -3.26
C GLY A 380 -2.30 1.40 -2.94
N ILE A 381 -2.69 1.35 -1.65
CA ILE A 381 -4.09 1.21 -1.24
C ILE A 381 -4.93 2.38 -1.76
N CYS A 382 -4.44 3.60 -1.55
CA CYS A 382 -5.13 4.82 -1.97
C CYS A 382 -5.38 4.85 -3.49
N ASN A 383 -4.36 4.54 -4.29
CA ASN A 383 -4.39 4.71 -5.75
C ASN A 383 -4.86 3.48 -6.53
N ALA A 384 -5.07 2.33 -5.88
CA ALA A 384 -5.38 1.10 -6.57
C ALA A 384 -6.64 1.15 -7.44
N PRO A 385 -7.80 1.70 -6.99
CA PRO A 385 -8.99 1.71 -7.82
C PRO A 385 -8.83 2.55 -9.10
N GLY A 386 -8.23 3.74 -9.00
CA GLY A 386 -7.97 4.61 -10.16
C GLY A 386 -6.97 4.00 -11.13
N THR A 387 -5.88 3.42 -10.60
CA THR A 387 -4.90 2.67 -11.39
C THR A 387 -5.57 1.55 -12.17
N ALA A 388 -6.34 0.72 -11.47
CA ALA A 388 -6.95 -0.48 -12.05
C ALA A 388 -8.03 -0.14 -13.09
N ARG A 389 -8.84 0.89 -12.84
CA ARG A 389 -9.84 1.37 -13.78
C ARG A 389 -9.19 1.86 -15.08
N ALA A 390 -8.22 2.75 -14.96
CA ALA A 390 -7.51 3.29 -16.14
C ALA A 390 -6.74 2.19 -16.90
N LEU A 391 -6.12 1.25 -16.18
CA LEU A 391 -5.42 0.13 -16.78
C LEU A 391 -6.36 -0.85 -17.48
N ALA A 392 -7.53 -1.14 -16.91
CA ALA A 392 -8.54 -1.96 -17.55
C ALA A 392 -9.05 -1.33 -18.87
N GLU A 393 -9.30 -0.03 -18.87
CA GLU A 393 -9.64 0.70 -20.11
C GLU A 393 -8.52 0.59 -21.15
N LEU A 394 -7.26 0.74 -20.73
CA LEU A 394 -6.12 0.64 -21.66
C LEU A 394 -6.00 -0.76 -22.25
N VAL A 395 -6.15 -1.82 -21.44
CA VAL A 395 -6.06 -3.22 -21.89
C VAL A 395 -7.24 -3.58 -22.80
N MET A 396 -8.45 -3.16 -22.46
CA MET A 396 -9.67 -3.57 -23.16
C MET A 396 -10.02 -2.71 -24.36
N ASP A 397 -9.78 -1.39 -24.29
CA ASP A 397 -10.14 -0.40 -25.32
C ASP A 397 -8.94 0.19 -26.06
N GLY A 398 -7.70 -0.14 -25.65
CA GLY A 398 -6.45 0.41 -26.20
C GLY A 398 -6.17 1.86 -25.80
N ARG A 399 -6.97 2.46 -24.94
CA ARG A 399 -6.79 3.85 -24.44
C ARG A 399 -7.44 4.05 -23.09
N THR A 400 -6.88 4.95 -22.29
CA THR A 400 -7.51 5.39 -21.04
C THR A 400 -8.58 6.46 -21.31
N LYS A 401 -9.62 6.49 -20.47
CA LYS A 401 -10.72 7.46 -20.51
C LYS A 401 -10.87 8.18 -19.17
N SER A 402 -10.64 7.47 -18.08
CA SER A 402 -10.87 7.95 -16.71
C SER A 402 -9.70 8.72 -16.12
N ALA A 403 -8.48 8.49 -16.59
CA ALA A 403 -7.28 9.19 -16.14
C ALA A 403 -6.26 9.37 -17.27
N THR A 404 -5.39 10.38 -17.12
CA THR A 404 -4.27 10.62 -18.03
C THR A 404 -3.00 10.00 -17.45
N LEU A 405 -2.54 8.88 -18.05
CA LEU A 405 -1.37 8.14 -17.58
C LEU A 405 -0.04 8.58 -18.22
N GLU A 406 0.01 9.63 -19.02
CA GLU A 406 1.21 9.99 -19.81
C GLU A 406 2.48 10.12 -18.98
N LYS A 407 2.39 10.72 -17.80
CA LYS A 407 3.54 10.90 -16.90
C LYS A 407 3.91 9.64 -16.12
N LEU A 408 3.04 8.63 -16.16
CA LEU A 408 3.19 7.37 -15.43
C LEU A 408 3.53 6.20 -16.35
N ARG A 409 3.66 6.45 -17.66
CA ARG A 409 3.96 5.41 -18.65
C ARG A 409 5.33 4.77 -18.43
N PRO A 410 5.46 3.46 -18.74
CA PRO A 410 6.77 2.84 -18.86
C PRO A 410 7.58 3.54 -19.97
N TYR A 411 8.75 4.06 -19.62
CA TYR A 411 9.69 4.60 -20.61
C TYR A 411 10.65 3.50 -21.07
N PRO A 412 11.14 3.57 -22.32
CA PRO A 412 12.27 2.74 -22.71
C PRO A 412 13.43 2.97 -21.72
N THR A 413 13.95 1.92 -21.16
CA THR A 413 15.21 1.98 -20.39
C THR A 413 16.31 2.39 -21.36
N THR A 414 16.91 3.55 -21.12
CA THR A 414 18.06 4.05 -21.93
C THR A 414 19.30 3.21 -21.66
#